data_752b4fe14ca94fb09640ea301ac9a1f3
#
_entry.id   752b4fe14ca94fb09640ea301ac9a1f3
#
_cell.length_a   1.000
_cell.length_b   1.000
_cell.length_c   1.000
_cell.angle_alpha   90.00
_cell.angle_beta   90.00
_cell.angle_gamma   90.00
#
_symmetry.space_group_name_H-M   'P 1'
#
loop_
_entity.id
_entity.type
_entity.pdbx_description
1 polymer ?
#
loop_
_entity_poly.entity_id
_entity_poly.type
_entity_poly.pdbx_seq_one_letter_code
_entity_poly.pdbx_strand_id
1 'polypeptide(L)'
;MTTIIPSPMSEHPTVKALAGRTRAGAPEPLTLEAVRRLARLAGADDCGVVSLDHPDLTEEREPVLRAFPAAKTLVSVVVKMHPENVRSPARSVANQEFHHAGGKLDEVARALTGSLAELGHRALNPAMAFPMEMDAFPGRTWIVSHKRVAVAAQLGRMGLHRSVIHPRFGSFIVLATVMLDAEVVGRAEPLTFDPCVSCKLCVAACPVGAIEPDGGFRFSACLDHNYREFMTGFGDLLEDVVESRDKHELRERVSISESASMWQSLAYKPNYKAAHCIAVCPAGEEVLPQFLSDRPGFLREVFKPLVHRDEPVFVVPGSDAEAHVKQRFPNKTVRHVRSSLRSTSVEGFFRAMPLVFQRGPARGWKGTFHFDLDGHTATVRIADGTLEVLRGLEGTADVTISGEGQTWLDVVTGKRNAVLAVLKRKLRISGDRSLVTRFAKCFPR
;
A
#
# COMPACT_ATOMS: atom_id res chain seq x y z
N MET A 1 38.95 -16.03 -7.96
CA MET A 1 39.55 -14.68 -8.02
C MET A 1 40.26 -14.41 -6.70
N THR A 2 41.57 -14.30 -6.73
CA THR A 2 42.36 -13.99 -5.53
C THR A 2 42.18 -12.50 -5.22
N THR A 3 41.53 -12.19 -4.13
CA THR A 3 41.33 -10.80 -3.70
C THR A 3 42.70 -10.25 -3.27
N ILE A 4 43.25 -9.30 -4.02
CA ILE A 4 44.48 -8.59 -3.65
C ILE A 4 44.11 -7.66 -2.49
N ILE A 5 44.54 -8.00 -1.27
CA ILE A 5 44.37 -7.16 -0.09
C ILE A 5 45.48 -6.11 -0.12
N PRO A 6 45.15 -4.80 -0.20
CA PRO A 6 46.19 -3.75 -0.19
C PRO A 6 47.02 -3.79 1.09
N SER A 7 48.35 -3.66 0.99
CA SER A 7 49.18 -3.29 2.14
C SER A 7 48.75 -1.87 2.59
N PRO A 8 48.40 -1.58 3.83
CA PRO A 8 48.74 -2.24 5.07
C PRO A 8 47.68 -3.19 5.65
N MET A 9 46.56 -3.45 4.97
CA MET A 9 45.52 -4.34 5.50
C MET A 9 46.02 -5.80 5.66
N SER A 10 46.91 -6.25 4.82
CA SER A 10 47.48 -7.60 4.92
C SER A 10 48.27 -7.81 6.22
N GLU A 11 48.82 -6.74 6.81
CA GLU A 11 49.56 -6.77 8.07
C GLU A 11 48.65 -6.70 9.32
N HIS A 12 47.38 -6.38 9.14
CA HIS A 12 46.45 -6.25 10.27
C HIS A 12 46.28 -7.60 10.99
N PRO A 13 46.34 -7.65 12.33
CA PRO A 13 46.24 -8.90 13.11
C PRO A 13 45.03 -9.75 12.76
N THR A 14 43.85 -9.14 12.53
CA THR A 14 42.62 -9.84 12.13
C THR A 14 42.76 -10.50 10.76
N VAL A 15 43.40 -9.82 9.80
CA VAL A 15 43.62 -10.39 8.45
C VAL A 15 44.58 -11.55 8.54
N LYS A 16 45.68 -11.44 9.31
CA LYS A 16 46.62 -12.54 9.53
C LYS A 16 45.96 -13.73 10.24
N ALA A 17 45.11 -13.50 11.22
CA ALA A 17 44.37 -14.55 11.93
C ALA A 17 43.36 -15.29 11.04
N LEU A 18 42.85 -14.62 10.00
CA LEU A 18 41.91 -15.18 9.02
C LEU A 18 42.62 -15.75 7.76
N ALA A 19 43.90 -15.42 7.59
CA ALA A 19 44.72 -15.96 6.48
C ALA A 19 44.81 -17.48 6.63
N GLY A 20 44.38 -18.22 5.60
CA GLY A 20 44.35 -19.69 5.62
C GLY A 20 43.05 -20.34 6.11
N ARG A 21 42.05 -19.54 6.60
CA ARG A 21 40.72 -20.09 6.76
C ARG A 21 40.11 -20.34 5.37
N THR A 22 39.90 -21.60 5.04
CA THR A 22 39.23 -21.99 3.77
C THR A 22 37.80 -21.41 3.82
N ARG A 23 37.44 -20.60 2.83
CA ARG A 23 36.03 -20.30 2.59
C ARG A 23 35.30 -21.62 2.42
N ALA A 24 34.15 -21.77 3.06
CA ALA A 24 33.23 -22.88 2.78
C ALA A 24 33.10 -23.00 1.24
N GLY A 25 33.05 -24.22 0.73
CA GLY A 25 32.85 -24.49 -0.71
C GLY A 25 31.64 -23.76 -1.26
N ALA A 26 31.45 -23.74 -2.56
CA ALA A 26 30.24 -23.20 -3.16
C ALA A 26 29.02 -23.85 -2.49
N PRO A 27 28.00 -23.04 -2.09
CA PRO A 27 26.81 -23.57 -1.45
C PRO A 27 26.12 -24.60 -2.36
N GLU A 28 25.53 -25.63 -1.77
CA GLU A 28 24.76 -26.62 -2.51
C GLU A 28 23.54 -25.97 -3.20
N PRO A 29 23.14 -26.46 -4.40
CA PRO A 29 21.94 -25.98 -5.07
C PRO A 29 20.70 -26.14 -4.19
N LEU A 30 19.94 -25.07 -4.03
CA LEU A 30 18.68 -25.08 -3.29
C LEU A 30 17.54 -25.63 -4.15
N THR A 31 16.70 -26.48 -3.56
CA THR A 31 15.44 -26.93 -4.17
C THR A 31 14.26 -26.24 -3.52
N LEU A 32 13.12 -26.16 -4.23
CA LEU A 32 11.86 -25.64 -3.68
C LEU A 32 11.50 -26.36 -2.36
N GLU A 33 11.66 -27.67 -2.30
CA GLU A 33 11.35 -28.45 -1.09
C GLU A 33 12.30 -28.15 0.07
N ALA A 34 13.57 -27.89 -0.20
CA ALA A 34 14.52 -27.45 0.82
C ALA A 34 14.11 -26.08 1.39
N VAL A 35 13.79 -25.11 0.52
CA VAL A 35 13.33 -23.79 0.96
C VAL A 35 12.02 -23.88 1.73
N ARG A 36 11.05 -24.65 1.27
CA ARG A 36 9.78 -24.90 1.99
C ARG A 36 10.01 -25.52 3.37
N ARG A 37 10.93 -26.46 3.48
CA ARG A 37 11.29 -27.07 4.76
C ARG A 37 11.88 -26.05 5.72
N LEU A 38 12.82 -25.21 5.26
CA LEU A 38 13.41 -24.14 6.08
C LEU A 38 12.37 -23.13 6.51
N ALA A 39 11.48 -22.71 5.62
CA ALA A 39 10.39 -21.78 5.94
C ALA A 39 9.43 -22.36 6.99
N ARG A 40 9.05 -23.65 6.88
CA ARG A 40 8.24 -24.32 7.90
C ARG A 40 8.94 -24.41 9.25
N LEU A 41 10.23 -24.73 9.26
CA LEU A 41 11.03 -24.75 10.51
C LEU A 41 11.12 -23.37 11.15
N ALA A 42 11.18 -22.31 10.34
CA ALA A 42 11.12 -20.92 10.79
C ALA A 42 9.71 -20.52 11.29
N GLY A 43 8.67 -21.31 11.05
CA GLY A 43 7.30 -21.09 11.52
C GLY A 43 6.32 -20.53 10.48
N ALA A 44 6.66 -20.60 9.18
CA ALA A 44 5.75 -20.26 8.09
C ALA A 44 4.62 -21.30 7.97
N ASP A 45 3.42 -20.82 7.62
CA ASP A 45 2.27 -21.69 7.33
C ASP A 45 2.30 -22.16 5.85
N ASP A 46 2.89 -21.36 4.93
CA ASP A 46 3.20 -21.77 3.56
C ASP A 46 4.37 -20.96 2.98
N CYS A 47 4.95 -21.44 1.87
CA CYS A 47 6.08 -20.80 1.21
C CYS A 47 6.14 -21.20 -0.26
N GLY A 48 6.45 -20.21 -1.11
CA GLY A 48 6.69 -20.39 -2.54
C GLY A 48 7.90 -19.60 -3.02
N VAL A 49 8.45 -20.00 -4.17
CA VAL A 49 9.60 -19.35 -4.79
C VAL A 49 9.25 -18.90 -6.19
N VAL A 50 9.87 -17.80 -6.62
CA VAL A 50 9.76 -17.28 -7.98
C VAL A 50 11.07 -16.63 -8.40
N SER A 51 11.49 -16.84 -9.64
CA SER A 51 12.63 -16.13 -10.22
C SER A 51 12.36 -14.61 -10.26
N LEU A 52 13.36 -13.79 -9.97
CA LEU A 52 13.27 -12.34 -10.15
C LEU A 52 13.01 -11.94 -11.61
N ASP A 53 13.39 -12.78 -12.57
CA ASP A 53 13.16 -12.56 -14.01
C ASP A 53 11.75 -13.02 -14.47
N HIS A 54 10.86 -13.41 -13.55
CA HIS A 54 9.48 -13.76 -13.90
C HIS A 54 8.75 -12.55 -14.54
N PRO A 55 8.01 -12.73 -15.66
CA PRO A 55 7.37 -11.63 -16.39
C PRO A 55 6.47 -10.74 -15.53
N ASP A 56 5.72 -11.31 -14.59
CA ASP A 56 4.83 -10.59 -13.69
C ASP A 56 5.56 -9.71 -12.66
N LEU A 57 6.89 -9.85 -12.55
CA LEU A 57 7.74 -9.12 -11.62
C LEU A 57 8.60 -8.04 -12.28
N THR A 58 8.38 -7.72 -13.55
CA THR A 58 9.16 -6.72 -14.30
C THR A 58 9.26 -5.39 -13.54
N GLU A 59 8.17 -4.90 -12.95
CA GLU A 59 8.15 -3.65 -12.17
C GLU A 59 8.84 -3.77 -10.78
N GLU A 60 9.04 -5.00 -10.30
CA GLU A 60 9.70 -5.27 -9.03
C GLU A 60 11.23 -5.40 -9.20
N ARG A 61 11.70 -5.75 -10.40
CA ARG A 61 13.08 -6.13 -10.67
C ARG A 61 14.08 -5.02 -10.30
N GLU A 62 13.87 -3.82 -10.79
CA GLU A 62 14.79 -2.70 -10.54
C GLU A 62 14.85 -2.28 -9.06
N PRO A 63 13.72 -2.08 -8.34
CA PRO A 63 13.75 -1.80 -6.91
C PRO A 63 14.41 -2.90 -6.07
N VAL A 64 14.16 -4.17 -6.39
CA VAL A 64 14.77 -5.31 -5.72
C VAL A 64 16.29 -5.31 -5.92
N LEU A 65 16.78 -5.13 -7.17
CA LEU A 65 18.20 -5.09 -7.46
C LEU A 65 18.91 -3.87 -6.88
N ARG A 66 18.20 -2.76 -6.69
CA ARG A 66 18.73 -1.60 -5.97
C ARG A 66 18.99 -1.91 -4.51
N ALA A 67 18.08 -2.64 -3.85
CA ALA A 67 18.23 -3.05 -2.46
C ALA A 67 19.21 -4.23 -2.29
N PHE A 68 19.18 -5.17 -3.22
CA PHE A 68 20.01 -6.37 -3.19
C PHE A 68 20.51 -6.76 -4.60
N PRO A 69 21.65 -6.20 -5.06
CA PRO A 69 22.15 -6.41 -6.43
C PRO A 69 22.41 -7.86 -6.83
N ALA A 70 22.58 -8.76 -5.85
CA ALA A 70 22.81 -10.18 -6.08
C ALA A 70 21.53 -11.02 -6.18
N ALA A 71 20.34 -10.41 -6.01
CA ALA A 71 19.09 -11.15 -6.00
C ALA A 71 18.81 -11.88 -7.31
N LYS A 72 18.44 -13.16 -7.21
CA LYS A 72 18.01 -14.02 -8.32
C LYS A 72 16.64 -14.62 -8.10
N THR A 73 16.32 -14.97 -6.85
CA THR A 73 15.06 -15.60 -6.46
C THR A 73 14.38 -14.78 -5.36
N LEU A 74 13.08 -14.70 -5.42
CA LEU A 74 12.22 -14.18 -4.37
C LEU A 74 11.45 -15.32 -3.72
N VAL A 75 11.59 -15.43 -2.40
CA VAL A 75 10.90 -16.42 -1.58
C VAL A 75 9.74 -15.72 -0.89
N SER A 76 8.51 -16.07 -1.26
CA SER A 76 7.32 -15.56 -0.59
C SER A 76 6.97 -16.45 0.60
N VAL A 77 6.69 -15.82 1.73
CA VAL A 77 6.38 -16.49 3.00
C VAL A 77 4.99 -16.08 3.44
N VAL A 78 4.22 -17.04 3.91
CA VAL A 78 2.84 -16.88 4.41
C VAL A 78 2.78 -17.20 5.90
N VAL A 79 2.15 -16.32 6.68
CA VAL A 79 1.67 -16.60 8.03
C VAL A 79 0.18 -16.37 8.07
N LYS A 80 -0.57 -17.35 8.59
CA LYS A 80 -2.02 -17.27 8.72
C LYS A 80 -2.44 -16.44 9.93
N MET A 81 -3.58 -15.77 9.79
CA MET A 81 -4.30 -15.09 10.86
C MET A 81 -5.49 -15.92 11.33
N HIS A 82 -5.94 -15.68 12.55
CA HIS A 82 -7.15 -16.28 13.08
C HIS A 82 -8.40 -15.54 12.55
N PRO A 83 -9.28 -16.21 11.76
CA PRO A 83 -10.44 -15.55 11.14
C PRO A 83 -11.36 -14.89 12.15
N GLU A 84 -11.63 -15.52 13.29
CA GLU A 84 -12.55 -14.96 14.30
C GLU A 84 -12.03 -13.67 14.93
N ASN A 85 -10.71 -13.58 15.16
CA ASN A 85 -10.09 -12.34 15.65
C ASN A 85 -10.24 -11.21 14.61
N VAL A 86 -9.94 -11.49 13.33
CA VAL A 86 -10.05 -10.50 12.24
C VAL A 86 -11.51 -10.06 12.02
N ARG A 87 -12.48 -10.97 12.17
CA ARG A 87 -13.92 -10.73 12.03
C ARG A 87 -14.53 -9.98 13.19
N SER A 88 -13.84 -9.90 14.33
CA SER A 88 -14.39 -9.23 15.52
C SER A 88 -14.84 -7.80 15.23
N PRO A 89 -16.06 -7.42 15.59
CA PRO A 89 -16.48 -6.01 15.55
C PRO A 89 -15.72 -5.15 16.56
N ALA A 90 -15.13 -5.74 17.61
CA ALA A 90 -14.19 -5.08 18.50
C ALA A 90 -12.84 -4.91 17.75
N ARG A 91 -12.62 -3.73 17.12
CA ARG A 91 -11.47 -3.50 16.26
C ARG A 91 -10.11 -3.62 16.95
N SER A 92 -10.05 -3.45 18.28
CA SER A 92 -8.84 -3.72 19.06
C SER A 92 -8.40 -5.19 18.95
N VAL A 93 -9.34 -6.14 18.98
CA VAL A 93 -9.06 -7.58 18.80
C VAL A 93 -8.52 -7.85 17.39
N ALA A 94 -9.18 -7.30 16.36
CA ALA A 94 -8.73 -7.48 14.98
C ALA A 94 -7.36 -6.84 14.72
N ASN A 95 -7.11 -5.64 15.28
CA ASN A 95 -5.81 -4.98 15.16
C ASN A 95 -4.71 -5.75 15.86
N GLN A 96 -4.98 -6.31 17.03
CA GLN A 96 -4.02 -7.16 17.74
C GLN A 96 -3.64 -8.38 16.89
N GLU A 97 -4.61 -9.02 16.21
CA GLU A 97 -4.34 -10.13 15.30
C GLU A 97 -3.42 -9.72 14.15
N PHE A 98 -3.70 -8.61 13.46
CA PHE A 98 -2.81 -8.09 12.42
C PHE A 98 -1.39 -7.83 12.92
N HIS A 99 -1.25 -7.28 14.13
CA HIS A 99 0.06 -6.97 14.71
C HIS A 99 0.82 -8.23 15.15
N HIS A 100 0.15 -9.21 15.75
CA HIS A 100 0.77 -10.48 16.13
C HIS A 100 1.20 -11.28 14.90
N ALA A 101 0.32 -11.42 13.91
CA ALA A 101 0.64 -12.12 12.67
C ALA A 101 1.77 -11.42 11.90
N GLY A 102 1.77 -10.07 11.85
CA GLY A 102 2.85 -9.30 11.24
C GLY A 102 4.17 -9.48 11.97
N GLY A 103 4.19 -9.40 13.30
CA GLY A 103 5.40 -9.62 14.11
C GLY A 103 5.94 -11.05 13.92
N LYS A 104 5.07 -12.07 13.98
CA LYS A 104 5.46 -13.45 13.69
C LYS A 104 6.05 -13.59 12.29
N LEU A 105 5.46 -12.93 11.30
CA LEU A 105 5.94 -12.99 9.92
C LEU A 105 7.34 -12.39 9.76
N ASP A 106 7.62 -11.24 10.40
CA ASP A 106 8.95 -10.62 10.38
C ASP A 106 9.99 -11.52 11.04
N GLU A 107 9.65 -12.19 12.15
CA GLU A 107 10.53 -13.19 12.81
C GLU A 107 10.79 -14.40 11.90
N VAL A 108 9.76 -14.92 11.25
CA VAL A 108 9.87 -16.04 10.30
C VAL A 108 10.77 -15.67 9.11
N ALA A 109 10.57 -14.50 8.51
CA ALA A 109 11.39 -14.03 7.40
C ALA A 109 12.86 -13.87 7.80
N ARG A 110 13.12 -13.31 8.98
CA ARG A 110 14.45 -13.18 9.56
C ARG A 110 15.10 -14.53 9.84
N ALA A 111 14.38 -15.47 10.46
CA ALA A 111 14.88 -16.82 10.75
C ALA A 111 15.23 -17.58 9.47
N LEU A 112 14.37 -17.50 8.44
CA LEU A 112 14.64 -18.08 7.13
C LEU A 112 15.89 -17.48 6.49
N THR A 113 16.05 -16.15 6.57
CA THR A 113 17.25 -15.45 6.08
C THR A 113 18.51 -15.96 6.79
N GLY A 114 18.45 -16.16 8.11
CA GLY A 114 19.54 -16.75 8.91
C GLY A 114 19.88 -18.16 8.47
N SER A 115 18.89 -19.05 8.33
CA SER A 115 19.10 -20.44 7.89
C SER A 115 19.70 -20.53 6.49
N LEU A 116 19.31 -19.64 5.57
CA LEU A 116 19.93 -19.55 4.22
C LEU A 116 21.39 -19.09 4.30
N ALA A 117 21.67 -18.15 5.22
CA ALA A 117 23.06 -17.67 5.44
C ALA A 117 23.95 -18.77 6.02
N GLU A 118 23.46 -19.62 6.92
CA GLU A 118 24.18 -20.78 7.45
C GLU A 118 24.54 -21.80 6.36
N LEU A 119 23.70 -21.90 5.31
CA LEU A 119 23.98 -22.72 4.13
C LEU A 119 24.92 -22.03 3.13
N GLY A 120 25.43 -20.84 3.44
CA GLY A 120 26.39 -20.11 2.59
C GLY A 120 25.76 -19.21 1.53
N HIS A 121 24.43 -19.05 1.52
CA HIS A 121 23.73 -18.14 0.62
C HIS A 121 23.62 -16.75 1.20
N ARG A 122 23.56 -15.74 0.34
CA ARG A 122 23.23 -14.37 0.76
C ARG A 122 21.74 -14.16 0.62
N ALA A 123 21.10 -13.73 1.69
CA ALA A 123 19.70 -13.46 1.71
C ALA A 123 19.39 -12.13 2.43
N LEU A 124 18.28 -11.50 2.07
CA LEU A 124 17.80 -10.25 2.65
C LEU A 124 16.28 -10.30 2.77
N ASN A 125 15.75 -9.87 3.93
CA ASN A 125 14.30 -9.73 4.12
C ASN A 125 13.95 -8.26 4.34
N PRO A 126 13.23 -7.59 3.41
CA PRO A 126 12.64 -6.28 3.68
C PRO A 126 11.50 -6.42 4.68
N ALA A 127 11.16 -5.32 5.35
CA ALA A 127 10.04 -5.29 6.28
C ALA A 127 8.71 -5.67 5.57
N MET A 128 7.85 -6.39 6.27
CA MET A 128 6.52 -6.75 5.79
C MET A 128 5.68 -5.51 5.43
N ALA A 129 5.76 -4.45 6.23
CA ALA A 129 5.07 -3.18 6.01
C ALA A 129 5.92 -1.98 6.41
N PHE A 130 6.46 -1.94 7.63
CA PHE A 130 7.20 -0.82 8.19
C PHE A 130 8.55 -1.29 8.77
N PRO A 131 9.62 -0.48 8.67
CA PRO A 131 9.68 0.87 8.09
C PRO A 131 9.55 0.89 6.57
N MET A 132 9.14 2.04 6.01
CA MET A 132 9.04 2.28 4.57
C MET A 132 10.12 3.28 4.10
N GLU A 133 10.47 3.21 2.81
CA GLU A 133 11.34 4.20 2.16
C GLU A 133 10.53 5.44 1.79
N MET A 134 10.54 6.48 2.64
CA MET A 134 9.67 7.64 2.49
C MET A 134 10.16 8.69 1.47
N ASP A 135 11.37 8.60 0.97
CA ASP A 135 11.97 9.56 0.02
C ASP A 135 11.17 9.66 -1.30
N ALA A 136 10.53 8.57 -1.71
CA ALA A 136 9.70 8.54 -2.91
C ALA A 136 8.22 8.91 -2.66
N PHE A 137 7.84 9.23 -1.43
CA PHE A 137 6.44 9.58 -1.11
C PHE A 137 6.02 10.94 -1.70
N PRO A 138 4.79 11.11 -2.23
CA PRO A 138 3.79 10.11 -2.51
C PRO A 138 4.13 9.29 -3.77
N GLY A 139 4.37 8.00 -3.58
CA GLY A 139 4.77 7.08 -4.63
C GLY A 139 5.08 5.73 -4.00
N ARG A 140 5.96 4.96 -4.64
CA ARG A 140 6.35 3.65 -4.12
C ARG A 140 7.26 3.80 -2.89
N THR A 141 6.79 3.35 -1.74
CA THR A 141 7.49 3.42 -0.45
C THR A 141 7.96 2.04 0.06
N TRP A 142 7.70 0.98 -0.66
CA TRP A 142 8.14 -0.39 -0.34
C TRP A 142 9.18 -0.89 -1.34
N ILE A 143 10.11 -1.67 -0.84
CA ILE A 143 11.19 -2.25 -1.67
C ILE A 143 10.63 -3.26 -2.66
N VAL A 144 9.69 -4.12 -2.21
CA VAL A 144 9.07 -5.16 -3.02
C VAL A 144 7.59 -5.30 -2.69
N SER A 145 6.76 -5.57 -3.70
CA SER A 145 5.35 -5.89 -3.50
C SER A 145 5.18 -7.35 -3.10
N HIS A 146 5.09 -7.64 -1.79
CA HIS A 146 4.88 -9.00 -1.28
C HIS A 146 3.68 -9.70 -1.92
N LYS A 147 2.63 -8.94 -2.26
CA LYS A 147 1.43 -9.48 -2.93
C LYS A 147 1.73 -9.96 -4.35
N ARG A 148 2.50 -9.20 -5.14
CA ARG A 148 2.91 -9.61 -6.49
C ARG A 148 3.81 -10.84 -6.44
N VAL A 149 4.75 -10.86 -5.51
CA VAL A 149 5.65 -12.01 -5.32
C VAL A 149 4.85 -13.26 -4.94
N ALA A 150 3.90 -13.16 -4.02
CA ALA A 150 3.06 -14.29 -3.61
C ALA A 150 2.22 -14.86 -4.77
N VAL A 151 1.64 -13.97 -5.60
CA VAL A 151 0.88 -14.39 -6.79
C VAL A 151 1.80 -15.06 -7.81
N ALA A 152 2.95 -14.47 -8.12
CA ALA A 152 3.92 -15.05 -9.04
C ALA A 152 4.51 -16.38 -8.52
N ALA A 153 4.66 -16.53 -7.20
CA ALA A 153 5.07 -17.76 -6.53
C ALA A 153 3.94 -18.81 -6.37
N GLN A 154 2.76 -18.57 -6.95
CA GLN A 154 1.58 -19.46 -6.95
C GLN A 154 0.98 -19.74 -5.55
N LEU A 155 1.18 -18.83 -4.59
CA LEU A 155 0.60 -18.94 -3.24
C LEU A 155 -0.85 -18.43 -3.14
N GLY A 156 -1.37 -17.86 -4.22
CA GLY A 156 -2.74 -17.35 -4.27
C GLY A 156 -2.98 -16.47 -5.48
N ARG A 157 -4.17 -15.88 -5.54
CA ARG A 157 -4.53 -14.89 -6.56
C ARG A 157 -5.03 -13.61 -5.93
N MET A 158 -4.92 -12.51 -6.66
CA MET A 158 -5.41 -11.22 -6.22
C MET A 158 -6.95 -11.21 -6.19
N GLY A 159 -7.53 -11.03 -5.00
CA GLY A 159 -8.98 -10.86 -4.87
C GLY A 159 -9.45 -9.44 -5.26
N LEU A 160 -10.76 -9.25 -5.40
CA LEU A 160 -11.38 -7.92 -5.64
C LEU A 160 -10.94 -6.86 -4.61
N HIS A 161 -10.72 -7.27 -3.37
CA HIS A 161 -10.26 -6.38 -2.28
C HIS A 161 -8.76 -6.04 -2.31
N ARG A 162 -8.06 -6.38 -3.38
CA ARG A 162 -6.62 -6.10 -3.58
C ARG A 162 -5.70 -6.71 -2.51
N SER A 163 -6.14 -7.79 -1.86
CA SER A 163 -5.28 -8.68 -1.07
C SER A 163 -5.23 -10.05 -1.72
N VAL A 164 -4.15 -10.77 -1.48
CA VAL A 164 -4.00 -12.14 -2.00
C VAL A 164 -4.98 -13.04 -1.25
N ILE A 165 -5.65 -13.91 -1.98
CA ILE A 165 -6.48 -14.97 -1.45
C ILE A 165 -5.71 -16.27 -1.64
N HIS A 166 -5.30 -16.85 -0.52
CA HIS A 166 -4.63 -18.16 -0.48
C HIS A 166 -5.66 -19.28 -0.67
N PRO A 167 -5.38 -20.33 -1.45
CA PRO A 167 -6.33 -21.41 -1.68
C PRO A 167 -6.90 -22.02 -0.40
N ARG A 168 -6.04 -22.26 0.59
CA ARG A 168 -6.41 -22.87 1.88
C ARG A 168 -6.91 -21.85 2.90
N PHE A 169 -6.14 -20.78 3.15
CA PHE A 169 -6.40 -19.84 4.27
C PHE A 169 -7.25 -18.63 3.86
N GLY A 170 -7.62 -18.49 2.58
CA GLY A 170 -8.38 -17.36 2.10
C GLY A 170 -7.60 -16.05 2.20
N SER A 171 -8.29 -14.98 2.61
CA SER A 171 -7.69 -13.66 2.82
C SER A 171 -7.05 -13.48 4.20
N PHE A 172 -7.10 -14.50 5.06
CA PHE A 172 -6.59 -14.45 6.44
C PHE A 172 -5.11 -14.82 6.50
N ILE A 173 -4.32 -14.09 5.73
CA ILE A 173 -2.86 -14.25 5.64
C ILE A 173 -2.14 -12.90 5.69
N VAL A 174 -0.91 -12.92 6.18
CA VAL A 174 0.09 -11.87 5.99
C VAL A 174 1.26 -12.43 5.19
N LEU A 175 1.95 -11.55 4.43
CA LEU A 175 2.94 -11.93 3.43
C LEU A 175 4.26 -11.20 3.65
N ALA A 176 5.37 -11.94 3.59
CA ALA A 176 6.71 -11.38 3.48
C ALA A 176 7.45 -11.93 2.26
N THR A 177 8.60 -11.34 1.95
CA THR A 177 9.49 -11.80 0.88
C THR A 177 10.91 -11.85 1.41
N VAL A 178 11.61 -12.94 1.14
CA VAL A 178 13.06 -13.04 1.31
C VAL A 178 13.70 -13.03 -0.08
N MET A 179 14.66 -12.15 -0.29
CA MET A 179 15.45 -12.03 -1.51
C MET A 179 16.68 -12.92 -1.36
N LEU A 180 17.01 -13.70 -2.39
CA LEU A 180 18.05 -14.72 -2.35
C LEU A 180 18.99 -14.58 -3.56
N ASP A 181 20.31 -14.73 -3.35
CA ASP A 181 21.35 -14.66 -4.40
C ASP A 181 21.54 -15.94 -5.22
N ALA A 182 20.77 -16.98 -4.92
CA ALA A 182 20.82 -18.27 -5.60
C ALA A 182 19.56 -18.53 -6.43
N GLU A 183 19.71 -19.30 -7.48
CA GLU A 183 18.59 -19.92 -8.17
C GLU A 183 18.07 -21.10 -7.35
N VAL A 184 16.76 -21.30 -7.36
CA VAL A 184 16.09 -22.41 -6.69
C VAL A 184 15.53 -23.36 -7.74
N VAL A 185 15.92 -24.63 -7.63
CA VAL A 185 15.45 -25.69 -8.54
C VAL A 185 14.03 -26.13 -8.15
N GLY A 186 13.14 -26.21 -9.15
CA GLY A 186 11.73 -26.53 -8.97
C GLY A 186 10.84 -25.29 -8.89
N ARG A 187 9.58 -25.46 -9.24
CA ARG A 187 8.54 -24.43 -9.23
C ARG A 187 7.27 -25.01 -8.63
N ALA A 188 6.47 -24.14 -8.04
CA ALA A 188 5.11 -24.52 -7.64
C ALA A 188 4.25 -24.73 -8.90
N GLU A 189 3.33 -25.68 -8.83
CA GLU A 189 2.34 -25.88 -9.88
C GLU A 189 1.41 -24.67 -9.97
N PRO A 190 1.06 -24.23 -11.19
CA PRO A 190 0.13 -23.13 -11.38
C PRO A 190 -1.22 -23.43 -10.76
N LEU A 191 -1.80 -22.43 -10.08
CA LEU A 191 -3.16 -22.54 -9.58
C LEU A 191 -4.15 -22.66 -10.75
N THR A 192 -4.93 -23.75 -10.76
CA THR A 192 -5.90 -24.09 -11.81
C THR A 192 -7.25 -23.38 -11.64
N PHE A 193 -7.47 -22.69 -10.52
CA PHE A 193 -8.72 -22.00 -10.19
C PHE A 193 -8.44 -20.63 -9.56
N ASP A 194 -9.46 -19.77 -9.58
CA ASP A 194 -9.44 -18.49 -8.85
C ASP A 194 -10.06 -18.70 -7.47
N PRO A 195 -9.31 -18.51 -6.36
CA PRO A 195 -9.86 -18.60 -5.01
C PRO A 195 -10.92 -17.54 -4.72
N CYS A 196 -10.96 -16.43 -5.46
CA CYS A 196 -11.98 -15.41 -5.30
C CYS A 196 -13.33 -15.90 -5.83
N VAL A 197 -14.29 -16.15 -4.95
CA VAL A 197 -15.64 -16.60 -5.32
C VAL A 197 -16.55 -15.48 -5.83
N SER A 198 -16.01 -14.30 -6.09
CA SER A 198 -16.70 -13.12 -6.64
C SER A 198 -18.03 -12.75 -5.95
N CYS A 199 -18.16 -13.04 -4.66
CA CYS A 199 -19.37 -12.79 -3.86
C CYS A 199 -19.66 -11.30 -3.60
N LYS A 200 -18.68 -10.41 -3.84
CA LYS A 200 -18.75 -8.94 -3.68
C LYS A 200 -19.05 -8.45 -2.24
N LEU A 201 -18.92 -9.29 -1.23
CA LEU A 201 -19.10 -8.87 0.18
C LEU A 201 -18.07 -7.81 0.58
N CYS A 202 -16.83 -7.91 0.08
CA CYS A 202 -15.79 -6.92 0.31
C CYS A 202 -16.15 -5.53 -0.27
N VAL A 203 -16.80 -5.49 -1.43
CA VAL A 203 -17.33 -4.26 -2.04
C VAL A 203 -18.43 -3.66 -1.16
N ALA A 204 -19.39 -4.50 -0.74
CA ALA A 204 -20.53 -4.07 0.07
C ALA A 204 -20.12 -3.61 1.50
N ALA A 205 -19.04 -4.17 2.05
CA ALA A 205 -18.57 -3.86 3.40
C ALA A 205 -17.62 -2.66 3.46
N CYS A 206 -17.07 -2.20 2.32
CA CYS A 206 -16.09 -1.11 2.30
C CYS A 206 -16.75 0.23 2.66
N PRO A 207 -16.42 0.85 3.82
CA PRO A 207 -17.12 2.06 4.25
C PRO A 207 -16.84 3.27 3.35
N VAL A 208 -15.70 3.30 2.65
CA VAL A 208 -15.29 4.40 1.78
C VAL A 208 -15.44 4.08 0.27
N GLY A 209 -16.03 2.93 -0.08
CA GLY A 209 -16.22 2.55 -1.48
C GLY A 209 -14.91 2.42 -2.27
N ALA A 210 -13.81 2.07 -1.61
CA ALA A 210 -12.52 1.93 -2.26
C ALA A 210 -12.44 0.74 -3.23
N ILE A 211 -13.29 -0.27 -3.04
CA ILE A 211 -13.32 -1.49 -3.86
C ILE A 211 -14.51 -1.39 -4.82
N GLU A 212 -14.23 -1.35 -6.11
CA GLU A 212 -15.26 -1.26 -7.14
C GLU A 212 -15.71 -2.66 -7.62
N PRO A 213 -16.98 -2.82 -8.02
CA PRO A 213 -17.52 -4.12 -8.44
C PRO A 213 -16.86 -4.72 -9.67
N ASP A 214 -16.23 -3.89 -10.51
CA ASP A 214 -15.48 -4.25 -11.73
C ASP A 214 -14.01 -4.58 -11.47
N GLY A 215 -13.56 -4.54 -10.19
CA GLY A 215 -12.17 -4.77 -9.80
C GLY A 215 -11.33 -3.50 -9.71
N GLY A 216 -11.91 -2.33 -9.97
CA GLY A 216 -11.25 -1.04 -9.73
C GLY A 216 -10.96 -0.84 -8.24
N PHE A 217 -9.92 -0.02 -7.92
CA PHE A 217 -9.55 0.27 -6.56
C PHE A 217 -9.16 1.74 -6.38
N ARG A 218 -9.81 2.42 -5.47
CA ARG A 218 -9.55 3.82 -5.10
C ARG A 218 -8.57 3.85 -3.93
N PHE A 219 -7.30 3.92 -4.26
CA PHE A 219 -6.22 3.81 -3.27
C PHE A 219 -6.29 4.93 -2.21
N SER A 220 -6.48 6.19 -2.62
CA SER A 220 -6.56 7.32 -1.68
C SER A 220 -7.68 7.15 -0.66
N ALA A 221 -8.87 6.73 -1.08
CA ALA A 221 -10.00 6.51 -0.17
C ALA A 221 -9.68 5.46 0.91
N CYS A 222 -9.02 4.37 0.52
CA CYS A 222 -8.56 3.35 1.46
C CYS A 222 -7.46 3.90 2.39
N LEU A 223 -6.52 4.66 1.83
CA LEU A 223 -5.39 5.23 2.56
C LEU A 223 -5.86 6.25 3.61
N ASP A 224 -6.68 7.21 3.20
CA ASP A 224 -7.17 8.30 4.06
C ASP A 224 -8.02 7.79 5.22
N HIS A 225 -8.70 6.65 5.06
CA HIS A 225 -9.49 6.04 6.12
C HIS A 225 -8.77 4.91 6.84
N ASN A 226 -8.52 3.79 6.15
CA ASN A 226 -8.06 2.55 6.80
C ASN A 226 -6.61 2.64 7.30
N TYR A 227 -5.75 3.32 6.54
CA TYR A 227 -4.32 3.46 6.84
C TYR A 227 -3.95 4.81 7.45
N ARG A 228 -4.92 5.63 7.88
CA ARG A 228 -4.67 6.98 8.39
C ARG A 228 -3.59 7.03 9.48
N GLU A 229 -3.68 6.17 10.49
CA GLU A 229 -2.74 6.16 11.60
C GLU A 229 -1.35 5.61 11.22
N PHE A 230 -1.25 4.86 10.13
CA PHE A 230 0.02 4.38 9.59
C PHE A 230 0.78 5.45 8.81
N MET A 231 0.09 6.43 8.23
CA MET A 231 0.67 7.36 7.27
C MET A 231 0.71 8.79 7.81
N THR A 232 -0.35 9.54 7.66
CA THR A 232 -0.34 10.99 7.86
C THR A 232 -1.10 11.48 9.08
N GLY A 233 -1.85 10.60 9.75
CA GLY A 233 -2.71 11.04 10.86
C GLY A 233 -1.99 11.76 11.98
N PHE A 234 -0.77 11.35 12.32
CA PHE A 234 0.05 12.06 13.31
C PHE A 234 0.52 13.43 12.79
N GLY A 235 0.94 13.50 11.52
CA GLY A 235 1.30 14.78 10.88
C GLY A 235 0.13 15.75 10.84
N ASP A 236 -1.06 15.26 10.48
CA ASP A 236 -2.29 16.06 10.50
C ASP A 236 -2.60 16.58 11.91
N LEU A 237 -2.42 15.75 12.96
CA LEU A 237 -2.60 16.17 14.35
C LEU A 237 -1.63 17.30 14.73
N LEU A 238 -0.36 17.21 14.31
CA LEU A 238 0.62 18.28 14.56
C LEU A 238 0.25 19.57 13.81
N GLU A 239 -0.20 19.48 12.57
CA GLU A 239 -0.68 20.64 11.80
C GLU A 239 -1.92 21.27 12.50
N ASP A 240 -2.88 20.46 12.94
CA ASP A 240 -4.05 20.94 13.66
C ASP A 240 -3.68 21.65 14.98
N VAL A 241 -2.68 21.14 15.72
CA VAL A 241 -2.16 21.81 16.93
C VAL A 241 -1.57 23.18 16.59
N VAL A 242 -0.76 23.28 15.52
CA VAL A 242 -0.10 24.53 15.10
C VAL A 242 -1.09 25.53 14.53
N GLU A 243 -2.09 25.09 13.79
CA GLU A 243 -3.09 25.95 13.13
C GLU A 243 -4.21 26.40 14.07
N SER A 244 -4.42 25.75 15.21
CA SER A 244 -5.46 26.10 16.18
C SER A 244 -5.06 27.33 16.99
N ARG A 245 -5.96 28.31 17.13
CA ARG A 245 -5.77 29.53 17.93
C ARG A 245 -5.67 29.25 19.42
N ASP A 246 -6.42 28.22 19.87
CA ASP A 246 -6.50 27.82 21.26
C ASP A 246 -6.93 26.33 21.40
N LYS A 247 -6.97 25.88 22.67
CA LYS A 247 -7.36 24.48 22.99
C LYS A 247 -8.81 24.16 22.60
N HIS A 248 -9.70 25.15 22.54
CA HIS A 248 -11.11 24.95 22.20
C HIS A 248 -11.23 24.60 20.71
N GLU A 249 -10.65 25.45 19.83
CA GLU A 249 -10.60 25.19 18.40
C GLU A 249 -9.91 23.86 18.08
N LEU A 250 -8.81 23.52 18.78
CA LEU A 250 -8.17 22.21 18.62
C LEU A 250 -9.14 21.06 18.91
N ARG A 251 -9.98 21.18 19.96
CA ARG A 251 -10.93 20.12 20.33
C ARG A 251 -12.14 20.05 19.39
N GLU A 252 -12.47 21.11 18.69
CA GLU A 252 -13.44 21.08 17.58
C GLU A 252 -12.88 20.32 16.37
N ARG A 253 -11.59 20.50 16.06
CA ARG A 253 -10.90 19.79 14.96
C ARG A 253 -10.62 18.33 15.29
N VAL A 254 -10.06 18.06 16.47
CA VAL A 254 -9.61 16.74 16.91
C VAL A 254 -10.18 16.40 18.28
N SER A 255 -11.00 15.35 18.33
CA SER A 255 -11.58 14.88 19.60
C SER A 255 -10.52 14.29 20.54
N ILE A 256 -10.84 14.22 21.84
CA ILE A 256 -9.97 13.56 22.84
C ILE A 256 -9.74 12.09 22.47
N SER A 257 -10.78 11.38 22.02
CA SER A 257 -10.68 9.98 21.61
C SER A 257 -9.78 9.79 20.38
N GLU A 258 -9.83 10.72 19.41
CA GLU A 258 -8.96 10.67 18.23
C GLU A 258 -7.49 10.91 18.60
N SER A 259 -7.20 11.93 19.39
CA SER A 259 -5.83 12.19 19.88
C SER A 259 -5.30 11.05 20.75
N ALA A 260 -6.13 10.41 21.56
CA ALA A 260 -5.75 9.21 22.32
C ALA A 260 -5.46 8.00 21.41
N SER A 261 -6.25 7.81 20.35
CA SER A 261 -6.01 6.77 19.34
C SER A 261 -4.66 6.98 18.63
N MET A 262 -4.33 8.22 18.26
CA MET A 262 -3.04 8.57 17.66
C MET A 262 -1.87 8.27 18.61
N TRP A 263 -2.00 8.65 19.89
CA TRP A 263 -1.00 8.34 20.90
C TRP A 263 -0.79 6.81 21.05
N GLN A 264 -1.90 6.04 21.12
CA GLN A 264 -1.80 4.58 21.21
C GLN A 264 -1.14 3.99 19.97
N SER A 265 -1.41 4.53 18.78
CA SER A 265 -0.77 4.10 17.54
C SER A 265 0.73 4.31 17.52
N LEU A 266 1.21 5.39 18.11
CA LEU A 266 2.66 5.64 18.27
C LEU A 266 3.31 4.70 19.30
N ALA A 267 2.61 4.40 20.41
CA ALA A 267 3.16 3.62 21.51
C ALA A 267 3.05 2.09 21.29
N TYR A 268 1.94 1.64 20.66
CA TYR A 268 1.55 0.23 20.63
C TYR A 268 1.32 -0.33 19.22
N LYS A 269 1.70 0.35 18.20
CA LYS A 269 1.47 0.08 16.76
C LYS A 269 0.15 0.69 16.23
N PRO A 270 0.18 1.18 14.97
CA PRO A 270 -0.96 1.84 14.36
C PRO A 270 -2.16 0.92 14.12
N ASN A 271 -3.35 1.48 14.22
CA ASN A 271 -4.60 0.74 14.05
C ASN A 271 -5.17 0.89 12.63
N TYR A 272 -5.56 -0.22 12.03
CA TYR A 272 -6.47 -0.23 10.87
C TYR A 272 -7.87 0.22 11.33
N LYS A 273 -8.43 1.22 10.67
CA LYS A 273 -9.78 1.73 11.02
C LYS A 273 -10.88 0.78 10.54
N ALA A 274 -10.68 0.12 9.40
CA ALA A 274 -11.66 -0.78 8.82
C ALA A 274 -11.10 -2.20 8.62
N ALA A 275 -10.45 -2.48 7.47
CA ALA A 275 -10.07 -3.83 7.05
C ALA A 275 -11.26 -4.81 6.96
N HIS A 276 -12.49 -4.28 6.85
CA HIS A 276 -13.71 -5.09 6.76
C HIS A 276 -13.71 -6.01 5.54
N CYS A 277 -13.07 -5.58 4.45
CA CYS A 277 -12.94 -6.36 3.22
C CYS A 277 -12.26 -7.73 3.41
N ILE A 278 -11.27 -7.80 4.29
CA ILE A 278 -10.61 -9.07 4.66
C ILE A 278 -11.53 -9.88 5.58
N ALA A 279 -12.11 -9.23 6.59
CA ALA A 279 -12.95 -9.87 7.60
C ALA A 279 -14.17 -10.57 7.00
N VAL A 280 -14.85 -9.96 6.00
CA VAL A 280 -16.05 -10.53 5.36
C VAL A 280 -15.75 -11.47 4.20
N CYS A 281 -14.49 -11.68 3.83
CA CYS A 281 -14.15 -12.57 2.73
C CYS A 281 -14.40 -14.03 3.11
N PRO A 282 -15.24 -14.76 2.39
CA PRO A 282 -15.53 -16.17 2.68
C PRO A 282 -14.62 -17.13 1.93
N ALA A 283 -13.68 -16.63 1.11
CA ALA A 283 -12.82 -17.44 0.27
C ALA A 283 -11.79 -18.22 1.09
N GLY A 284 -11.34 -19.37 0.56
CA GLY A 284 -10.38 -20.28 1.15
C GLY A 284 -11.01 -21.57 1.68
N GLU A 285 -10.31 -22.69 1.51
CA GLU A 285 -10.77 -24.01 1.86
C GLU A 285 -11.21 -24.14 3.33
N GLU A 286 -10.48 -23.54 4.27
CA GLU A 286 -10.78 -23.55 5.69
C GLU A 286 -11.97 -22.63 6.07
N VAL A 287 -12.37 -21.71 5.19
CA VAL A 287 -13.34 -20.63 5.49
C VAL A 287 -14.66 -20.82 4.73
N LEU A 288 -14.57 -21.23 3.47
CA LEU A 288 -15.69 -21.31 2.54
C LEU A 288 -16.82 -22.23 2.97
N PRO A 289 -16.59 -23.40 3.61
CA PRO A 289 -17.66 -24.28 4.03
C PRO A 289 -18.69 -23.65 4.96
N GLN A 290 -18.25 -22.80 5.89
CA GLN A 290 -19.15 -22.05 6.79
C GLN A 290 -20.09 -21.12 6.01
N PHE A 291 -19.56 -20.42 5.02
CA PHE A 291 -20.35 -19.51 4.18
C PHE A 291 -21.34 -20.26 3.29
N LEU A 292 -20.97 -21.42 2.76
CA LEU A 292 -21.82 -22.21 1.88
C LEU A 292 -22.93 -22.93 2.66
N SER A 293 -22.65 -23.41 3.88
CA SER A 293 -23.61 -24.15 4.72
C SER A 293 -24.68 -23.24 5.33
N ASP A 294 -24.31 -22.02 5.75
CA ASP A 294 -25.25 -21.03 6.35
C ASP A 294 -24.90 -19.61 5.94
N ARG A 295 -25.20 -19.26 4.68
CA ARG A 295 -25.01 -17.90 4.18
C ARG A 295 -25.81 -16.84 4.95
N PRO A 296 -27.08 -17.05 5.33
CA PRO A 296 -27.81 -16.10 6.16
C PRO A 296 -27.17 -15.88 7.53
N GLY A 297 -26.72 -16.95 8.19
CA GLY A 297 -25.98 -16.89 9.45
C GLY A 297 -24.67 -16.11 9.31
N PHE A 298 -23.88 -16.39 8.29
CA PHE A 298 -22.66 -15.64 8.01
C PHE A 298 -22.93 -14.14 7.82
N LEU A 299 -23.98 -13.78 7.07
CA LEU A 299 -24.35 -12.38 6.90
C LEU A 299 -24.79 -11.73 8.22
N ARG A 300 -25.51 -12.45 9.07
CA ARG A 300 -25.96 -11.96 10.38
C ARG A 300 -24.80 -11.79 11.37
N GLU A 301 -23.86 -12.73 11.41
CA GLU A 301 -22.85 -12.84 12.45
C GLU A 301 -21.51 -12.18 12.09
N VAL A 302 -21.16 -12.15 10.80
CA VAL A 302 -19.90 -11.58 10.33
C VAL A 302 -20.09 -10.26 9.61
N PHE A 303 -20.98 -10.21 8.62
CA PHE A 303 -21.12 -9.03 7.75
C PHE A 303 -21.83 -7.87 8.44
N LYS A 304 -23.04 -8.10 8.98
CA LYS A 304 -23.85 -7.03 9.58
C LYS A 304 -23.18 -6.35 10.77
N PRO A 305 -22.53 -7.04 11.73
CA PRO A 305 -21.87 -6.39 12.85
C PRO A 305 -20.80 -5.39 12.45
N LEU A 306 -20.08 -5.63 11.35
CA LEU A 306 -19.05 -4.75 10.83
C LEU A 306 -19.67 -3.56 10.06
N VAL A 307 -20.66 -3.84 9.21
CA VAL A 307 -21.29 -2.82 8.35
C VAL A 307 -22.15 -1.84 9.17
N HIS A 308 -22.90 -2.34 10.16
CA HIS A 308 -23.78 -1.54 11.01
C HIS A 308 -23.08 -0.94 12.24
N ARG A 309 -21.79 -1.21 12.41
CA ARG A 309 -21.02 -0.61 13.49
C ARG A 309 -21.06 0.91 13.40
N ASP A 310 -21.37 1.58 14.51
CA ASP A 310 -21.21 3.02 14.65
C ASP A 310 -19.71 3.33 14.80
N GLU A 311 -19.15 4.02 13.81
CA GLU A 311 -17.74 4.39 13.77
C GLU A 311 -17.52 5.63 12.90
N PRO A 312 -16.50 6.44 13.21
CA PRO A 312 -16.12 7.54 12.34
C PRO A 312 -15.50 7.01 11.05
N VAL A 313 -15.91 7.58 9.91
CA VAL A 313 -15.33 7.31 8.60
C VAL A 313 -14.61 8.57 8.12
N PHE A 314 -13.32 8.46 7.94
CA PHE A 314 -12.44 9.56 7.54
C PHE A 314 -12.42 9.67 6.02
N VAL A 315 -12.77 10.85 5.50
CA VAL A 315 -12.86 11.12 4.06
C VAL A 315 -12.40 12.54 3.74
N VAL A 316 -11.85 12.71 2.54
CA VAL A 316 -11.55 14.05 2.02
C VAL A 316 -12.86 14.71 1.58
N PRO A 317 -13.14 15.99 1.97
CA PRO A 317 -14.33 16.71 1.55
C PRO A 317 -14.49 16.75 0.02
N GLY A 318 -15.69 16.51 -0.48
CA GLY A 318 -15.99 16.50 -1.91
C GLY A 318 -15.47 15.28 -2.69
N SER A 319 -14.91 14.28 -2.01
CA SER A 319 -14.44 13.05 -2.63
C SER A 319 -15.59 12.07 -2.97
N ASP A 320 -15.33 11.14 -3.87
CA ASP A 320 -16.24 10.02 -4.16
C ASP A 320 -16.49 9.17 -2.90
N ALA A 321 -15.51 9.09 -1.98
CA ALA A 321 -15.64 8.38 -0.72
C ALA A 321 -16.68 9.05 0.20
N GLU A 322 -16.68 10.38 0.30
CA GLU A 322 -17.69 11.12 1.09
C GLU A 322 -19.09 10.86 0.54
N ALA A 323 -19.28 10.93 -0.79
CA ALA A 323 -20.56 10.65 -1.41
C ALA A 323 -21.02 9.21 -1.13
N HIS A 324 -20.10 8.25 -1.20
CA HIS A 324 -20.35 6.84 -0.92
C HIS A 324 -20.82 6.60 0.53
N VAL A 325 -20.10 7.17 1.53
CA VAL A 325 -20.48 7.03 2.94
C VAL A 325 -21.86 7.58 3.19
N LYS A 326 -22.12 8.81 2.76
CA LYS A 326 -23.44 9.47 2.95
C LYS A 326 -24.60 8.67 2.35
N GLN A 327 -24.37 8.03 1.20
CA GLN A 327 -25.40 7.25 0.52
C GLN A 327 -25.58 5.85 1.11
N ARG A 328 -24.48 5.16 1.43
CA ARG A 328 -24.49 3.72 1.75
C ARG A 328 -24.47 3.41 3.25
N PHE A 329 -23.94 4.32 4.05
CA PHE A 329 -23.71 4.11 5.49
C PHE A 329 -24.19 5.33 6.31
N PRO A 330 -25.49 5.68 6.26
CA PRO A 330 -26.02 6.86 6.94
C PRO A 330 -25.89 6.79 8.48
N ASN A 331 -25.67 5.60 9.03
CA ASN A 331 -25.41 5.36 10.45
C ASN A 331 -23.97 5.67 10.87
N LYS A 332 -23.05 5.91 9.92
CA LYS A 332 -21.65 6.21 10.23
C LYS A 332 -21.40 7.72 10.27
N THR A 333 -20.56 8.16 11.19
CA THR A 333 -20.19 9.56 11.33
C THR A 333 -19.09 9.94 10.33
N VAL A 334 -19.38 10.84 9.41
CA VAL A 334 -18.39 11.39 8.48
C VAL A 334 -17.44 12.32 9.22
N ARG A 335 -16.13 12.06 9.10
CA ARG A 335 -15.06 12.92 9.59
C ARG A 335 -14.22 13.41 8.41
N HIS A 336 -14.19 14.72 8.22
CA HIS A 336 -13.38 15.34 7.17
C HIS A 336 -11.91 15.36 7.57
N VAL A 337 -11.06 14.96 6.65
CA VAL A 337 -9.60 14.93 6.82
C VAL A 337 -8.91 15.46 5.56
N ARG A 338 -7.67 15.85 5.69
CA ARG A 338 -6.81 16.17 4.54
C ARG A 338 -6.39 14.88 3.85
N SER A 339 -6.15 14.95 2.54
CA SER A 339 -5.63 13.78 1.80
C SER A 339 -4.24 13.36 2.31
N SER A 340 -4.07 12.07 2.52
CA SER A 340 -2.79 11.48 2.92
C SER A 340 -1.71 11.53 1.83
N LEU A 341 -2.09 11.84 0.59
CA LEU A 341 -1.19 11.87 -0.57
C LEU A 341 -0.82 13.31 -1.00
N ARG A 342 -0.67 14.22 -0.05
CA ARG A 342 -0.22 15.59 -0.31
C ARG A 342 1.24 15.59 -0.77
N SER A 343 1.49 16.32 -1.87
CA SER A 343 2.83 16.42 -2.45
C SER A 343 3.54 17.70 -2.02
N THR A 344 4.82 17.59 -1.75
CA THR A 344 5.71 18.70 -1.42
C THR A 344 6.58 19.13 -2.60
N SER A 345 6.49 18.44 -3.74
CA SER A 345 7.21 18.75 -4.98
C SER A 345 6.29 18.61 -6.19
N VAL A 346 6.63 19.32 -7.27
CA VAL A 346 5.87 19.25 -8.55
C VAL A 346 5.90 17.85 -9.13
N GLU A 347 7.04 17.18 -9.08
CA GLU A 347 7.15 15.79 -9.55
C GLU A 347 6.29 14.83 -8.70
N GLY A 348 6.31 15.02 -7.37
CA GLY A 348 5.43 14.29 -6.45
C GLY A 348 3.95 14.53 -6.75
N PHE A 349 3.56 15.76 -7.09
CA PHE A 349 2.21 16.11 -7.51
C PHE A 349 1.76 15.29 -8.73
N PHE A 350 2.55 15.24 -9.79
CA PHE A 350 2.19 14.45 -10.97
C PHE A 350 2.13 12.94 -10.68
N ARG A 351 3.04 12.43 -9.83
CA ARG A 351 2.97 11.01 -9.39
C ARG A 351 1.73 10.70 -8.55
N ALA A 352 1.27 11.64 -7.74
CA ALA A 352 0.11 11.44 -6.88
C ALA A 352 -1.22 11.53 -7.64
N MET A 353 -1.29 12.28 -8.76
CA MET A 353 -2.55 12.52 -9.48
C MET A 353 -3.36 11.25 -9.75
N PRO A 354 -2.80 10.16 -10.31
CA PRO A 354 -3.58 8.94 -10.55
C PRO A 354 -4.13 8.30 -9.27
N LEU A 355 -3.48 8.52 -8.13
CA LEU A 355 -3.84 7.94 -6.85
C LEU A 355 -4.97 8.70 -6.14
N VAL A 356 -5.04 10.03 -6.35
CA VAL A 356 -6.04 10.92 -5.70
C VAL A 356 -7.22 11.27 -6.61
N PHE A 357 -7.17 10.88 -7.88
CA PHE A 357 -8.17 11.19 -8.88
C PHE A 357 -9.57 10.67 -8.52
N GLN A 358 -10.56 11.56 -8.59
CA GLN A 358 -11.97 11.24 -8.34
C GLN A 358 -12.70 10.99 -9.67
N ARG A 359 -13.18 9.77 -9.86
CA ARG A 359 -13.85 9.36 -11.10
C ARG A 359 -15.26 9.95 -11.25
N GLY A 360 -15.98 10.14 -10.14
CA GLY A 360 -17.34 10.68 -10.16
C GLY A 360 -17.42 12.04 -10.84
N PRO A 361 -16.70 13.06 -10.38
CA PRO A 361 -16.67 14.38 -11.02
C PRO A 361 -16.14 14.40 -12.46
N ALA A 362 -15.37 13.37 -12.85
CA ALA A 362 -14.77 13.28 -14.19
C ALA A 362 -15.69 12.64 -15.25
N ARG A 363 -16.87 12.14 -14.88
CA ARG A 363 -17.81 11.52 -15.82
C ARG A 363 -18.50 12.56 -16.70
N GLY A 364 -18.77 12.16 -17.96
CA GLY A 364 -19.55 12.95 -18.91
C GLY A 364 -18.82 14.15 -19.49
N TRP A 365 -17.49 14.20 -19.40
CA TRP A 365 -16.69 15.23 -20.06
C TRP A 365 -15.27 14.74 -20.38
N LYS A 366 -14.60 15.49 -21.25
CA LYS A 366 -13.20 15.26 -21.62
C LYS A 366 -12.45 16.59 -21.64
N GLY A 367 -11.13 16.55 -21.41
CA GLY A 367 -10.25 17.71 -21.49
C GLY A 367 -8.79 17.31 -21.39
N THR A 368 -7.95 18.06 -22.11
CA THR A 368 -6.49 17.94 -22.11
C THR A 368 -5.88 19.16 -21.46
N PHE A 369 -5.01 18.95 -20.49
CA PHE A 369 -4.34 20.00 -19.72
C PHE A 369 -2.83 19.89 -19.91
N HIS A 370 -2.19 20.99 -20.27
CA HIS A 370 -0.75 21.12 -20.24
C HIS A 370 -0.32 21.83 -18.97
N PHE A 371 0.68 21.27 -18.32
CA PHE A 371 1.35 21.88 -17.16
C PHE A 371 2.79 22.20 -17.52
N ASP A 372 3.25 23.40 -17.10
CA ASP A 372 4.64 23.80 -17.10
C ASP A 372 4.92 24.56 -15.79
N LEU A 373 5.44 23.84 -14.82
CA LEU A 373 5.66 24.31 -13.46
C LEU A 373 7.16 24.24 -13.14
N ASP A 374 7.83 25.41 -13.18
CA ASP A 374 9.29 25.51 -13.04
C ASP A 374 10.07 24.60 -14.01
N GLY A 375 9.56 24.42 -15.24
CA GLY A 375 10.16 23.54 -16.26
C GLY A 375 9.79 22.05 -16.13
N HIS A 376 9.06 21.67 -15.10
CA HIS A 376 8.45 20.33 -15.03
C HIS A 376 7.17 20.31 -15.89
N THR A 377 7.26 19.65 -17.03
CA THR A 377 6.15 19.59 -17.99
C THR A 377 5.40 18.28 -17.94
N ALA A 378 4.06 18.36 -18.06
CA ALA A 378 3.19 17.20 -18.13
C ALA A 378 1.95 17.48 -18.97
N THR A 379 1.45 16.44 -19.64
CA THR A 379 0.13 16.41 -20.27
C THR A 379 -0.80 15.55 -19.44
N VAL A 380 -1.93 16.13 -19.04
CA VAL A 380 -2.96 15.43 -18.26
C VAL A 380 -4.22 15.34 -19.11
N ARG A 381 -4.67 14.13 -19.41
CA ARG A 381 -5.91 13.87 -20.15
C ARG A 381 -6.95 13.26 -19.23
N ILE A 382 -8.14 13.86 -19.20
CA ILE A 382 -9.31 13.34 -18.49
C ILE A 382 -10.37 13.04 -19.53
N ALA A 383 -10.92 11.81 -19.47
CA ALA A 383 -11.99 11.40 -20.37
C ALA A 383 -12.92 10.44 -19.64
N ASP A 384 -14.18 10.86 -19.44
CA ASP A 384 -15.28 10.05 -18.88
C ASP A 384 -14.88 9.16 -17.68
N GLY A 385 -14.29 9.78 -16.66
CA GLY A 385 -13.88 9.09 -15.44
C GLY A 385 -12.53 8.38 -15.51
N THR A 386 -11.75 8.59 -16.58
CA THR A 386 -10.37 8.10 -16.72
C THR A 386 -9.38 9.25 -16.67
N LEU A 387 -8.17 8.97 -16.19
CA LEU A 387 -7.05 9.91 -16.12
C LEU A 387 -5.81 9.29 -16.74
N GLU A 388 -5.14 10.05 -17.59
CA GLU A 388 -3.80 9.76 -18.10
C GLU A 388 -2.86 10.92 -17.76
N VAL A 389 -1.68 10.62 -17.26
CA VAL A 389 -0.63 11.62 -16.96
C VAL A 389 0.64 11.22 -17.71
N LEU A 390 1.05 12.06 -18.65
CA LEU A 390 2.21 11.86 -19.52
C LEU A 390 3.28 12.91 -19.18
N ARG A 391 4.55 12.52 -19.24
CA ARG A 391 5.66 13.48 -19.14
C ARG A 391 5.79 14.26 -20.43
N GLY A 392 6.08 15.56 -20.30
CA GLY A 392 6.20 16.47 -21.44
C GLY A 392 4.87 17.00 -21.96
N LEU A 393 4.93 17.86 -22.95
CA LEU A 393 3.75 18.46 -23.59
C LEU A 393 3.47 17.72 -24.89
N GLU A 394 2.34 17.00 -24.93
CA GLU A 394 1.92 16.19 -26.08
C GLU A 394 0.58 16.66 -26.66
N GLY A 395 0.57 16.91 -27.94
CA GLY A 395 -0.64 17.31 -28.67
C GLY A 395 -1.10 18.74 -28.36
N THR A 396 -2.41 18.99 -28.53
CA THR A 396 -3.04 20.29 -28.23
C THR A 396 -3.79 20.22 -26.92
N ALA A 397 -3.61 21.24 -26.07
CA ALA A 397 -4.32 21.34 -24.81
C ALA A 397 -5.54 22.27 -24.90
N ASP A 398 -6.61 21.90 -24.21
CA ASP A 398 -7.78 22.76 -23.99
C ASP A 398 -7.47 23.83 -22.92
N VAL A 399 -6.56 23.50 -21.99
CA VAL A 399 -6.12 24.38 -20.91
C VAL A 399 -4.60 24.25 -20.73
N THR A 400 -3.92 25.38 -20.59
CA THR A 400 -2.50 25.42 -20.21
C THR A 400 -2.36 26.12 -18.87
N ILE A 401 -1.63 25.50 -17.94
CA ILE A 401 -1.31 26.00 -16.61
C ILE A 401 0.21 26.10 -16.50
N SER A 402 0.72 27.30 -16.28
CA SER A 402 2.16 27.52 -16.16
C SER A 402 2.51 28.47 -15.02
N GLY A 403 3.71 28.36 -14.49
CA GLY A 403 4.25 29.29 -13.48
C GLY A 403 5.06 28.61 -12.39
N GLU A 404 5.08 29.27 -11.22
CA GLU A 404 5.87 28.87 -10.06
C GLU A 404 5.30 27.59 -9.41
N GLY A 405 6.09 26.52 -9.37
CA GLY A 405 5.65 25.21 -8.86
C GLY A 405 5.22 25.24 -7.40
N GLN A 406 5.98 25.95 -6.52
CA GLN A 406 5.58 26.06 -5.11
C GLN A 406 4.24 26.82 -4.97
N THR A 407 3.99 27.85 -5.78
CA THR A 407 2.68 28.53 -5.78
C THR A 407 1.55 27.60 -6.22
N TRP A 408 1.80 26.72 -7.21
CA TRP A 408 0.83 25.70 -7.60
C TRP A 408 0.55 24.72 -6.45
N LEU A 409 1.58 24.20 -5.79
CA LEU A 409 1.44 23.31 -4.64
C LEU A 409 0.67 23.98 -3.49
N ASP A 410 0.93 25.25 -3.19
CA ASP A 410 0.18 26.00 -2.19
C ASP A 410 -1.31 26.15 -2.60
N VAL A 411 -1.59 26.33 -3.89
CA VAL A 411 -2.97 26.40 -4.41
C VAL A 411 -3.68 25.06 -4.27
N VAL A 412 -3.05 23.94 -4.68
CA VAL A 412 -3.70 22.62 -4.61
C VAL A 412 -3.77 22.05 -3.17
N THR A 413 -2.99 22.59 -2.24
CA THR A 413 -3.10 22.24 -0.81
C THR A 413 -3.97 23.22 -0.02
N GLY A 414 -4.55 24.24 -0.66
CA GLY A 414 -5.42 25.23 -0.01
C GLY A 414 -4.72 26.32 0.78
N LYS A 415 -3.40 26.33 0.83
CA LYS A 415 -2.60 27.35 1.52
C LYS A 415 -2.62 28.70 0.81
N ARG A 416 -2.97 28.73 -0.49
CA ARG A 416 -3.04 29.95 -1.30
C ARG A 416 -4.29 29.98 -2.17
N ASN A 417 -4.87 31.18 -2.31
CA ASN A 417 -5.99 31.39 -3.22
C ASN A 417 -5.51 31.42 -4.68
N ALA A 418 -6.12 30.58 -5.53
CA ALA A 418 -5.78 30.47 -6.96
C ALA A 418 -5.96 31.78 -7.72
N VAL A 419 -7.04 32.54 -7.46
CA VAL A 419 -7.30 33.81 -8.13
C VAL A 419 -6.21 34.84 -7.82
N LEU A 420 -5.79 34.93 -6.55
CA LEU A 420 -4.70 35.81 -6.13
C LEU A 420 -3.35 35.38 -6.75
N ALA A 421 -3.11 34.08 -6.91
CA ALA A 421 -1.89 33.61 -7.56
C ALA A 421 -1.84 34.02 -9.03
N VAL A 422 -2.97 33.95 -9.75
CA VAL A 422 -3.08 34.39 -11.13
C VAL A 422 -2.96 35.94 -11.24
N LEU A 423 -3.66 36.70 -10.38
CA LEU A 423 -3.60 38.15 -10.34
C LEU A 423 -2.14 38.66 -10.09
N LYS A 424 -1.42 37.97 -9.21
CA LYS A 424 0.00 38.26 -8.90
C LYS A 424 0.98 37.75 -9.98
N ARG A 425 0.48 37.19 -11.08
CA ARG A 425 1.24 36.63 -12.21
C ARG A 425 2.20 35.49 -11.81
N LYS A 426 1.98 34.87 -10.66
CA LYS A 426 2.74 33.67 -10.21
C LYS A 426 2.28 32.41 -10.93
N LEU A 427 1.01 32.38 -11.32
CA LEU A 427 0.44 31.35 -12.20
C LEU A 427 -0.21 32.01 -13.41
N ARG A 428 -0.15 31.33 -14.53
CA ARG A 428 -0.87 31.68 -15.77
C ARG A 428 -1.77 30.51 -16.14
N ILE A 429 -3.04 30.79 -16.40
CA ILE A 429 -4.01 29.82 -16.85
C ILE A 429 -4.64 30.38 -18.12
N SER A 430 -4.51 29.61 -19.21
CA SER A 430 -5.10 29.96 -20.52
C SER A 430 -5.96 28.78 -21.03
N GLY A 431 -6.94 29.13 -21.92
CA GLY A 431 -7.87 28.14 -22.46
C GLY A 431 -9.23 28.14 -21.75
N ASP A 432 -9.95 27.01 -21.79
CA ASP A 432 -11.31 26.89 -21.28
C ASP A 432 -11.38 26.88 -19.75
N ARG A 433 -11.86 27.99 -19.20
CA ARG A 433 -12.01 28.16 -17.73
C ARG A 433 -13.03 27.20 -17.11
N SER A 434 -14.01 26.72 -17.87
CA SER A 434 -14.99 25.76 -17.37
C SER A 434 -14.33 24.43 -17.05
N LEU A 435 -13.37 24.01 -17.87
CA LEU A 435 -12.59 22.79 -17.65
C LEU A 435 -11.68 22.91 -16.43
N VAL A 436 -11.14 24.11 -16.10
CA VAL A 436 -10.35 24.30 -14.87
C VAL A 436 -11.21 24.01 -13.62
N THR A 437 -12.46 24.47 -13.62
CA THR A 437 -13.39 24.21 -12.51
C THR A 437 -13.73 22.72 -12.40
N ARG A 438 -13.94 22.04 -13.53
CA ARG A 438 -14.19 20.59 -13.57
C ARG A 438 -12.97 19.81 -13.09
N PHE A 439 -11.79 20.19 -13.56
CA PHE A 439 -10.52 19.62 -13.14
C PHE A 439 -10.35 19.70 -11.62
N ALA A 440 -10.56 20.87 -11.02
CA ALA A 440 -10.42 21.07 -9.58
C ALA A 440 -11.33 20.14 -8.75
N LYS A 441 -12.54 19.81 -9.23
CA LYS A 441 -13.45 18.87 -8.59
C LYS A 441 -12.94 17.42 -8.63
N CYS A 442 -12.07 17.08 -9.59
CA CYS A 442 -11.48 15.75 -9.68
C CYS A 442 -10.34 15.53 -8.70
N PHE A 443 -9.87 16.58 -8.03
CA PHE A 443 -8.77 16.56 -7.08
C PHE A 443 -9.15 17.35 -5.81
N PRO A 444 -10.10 16.87 -4.99
CA PRO A 444 -10.54 17.52 -3.76
C PRO A 444 -9.40 17.52 -2.73
N ARG A 445 -9.52 18.44 -1.73
CA ARG A 445 -8.45 18.78 -0.78
C ARG A 445 -8.77 18.28 0.62
#